data_55d8dad03d8b1a564c7b03fef2bbbd01
#
_entry.id   55d8dad03d8b1a564c7b03fef2bbbd01
#
_cell.length_a   1.000
_cell.length_b   1.000
_cell.length_c   1.000
_cell.angle_alpha   90.00
_cell.angle_beta   90.00
_cell.angle_gamma   90.00
#
_symmetry.space_group_name_H-M   'P 1'
#
loop_
_entity.id
_entity.type
_entity.pdbx_description
1 polymer ?
#
loop_
_entity_poly.entity_id
_entity_poly.type
_entity_poly.pdbx_seq_one_letter_code
_entity_poly.pdbx_strand_id
1 'polypeptide(L)'
;KAVGLVGFERHETHALSGGQKQRVALAGVLAMEPRVLILDEASSMLDPRGRKGLMEACHALHERGMTIVMITHFMEEAAEADRVAVFQAGRVAMLGTPEEILTRADELARLNLDMPASCCLGRALRAKGVPICAQVREADMVADIAQAYAERSRTGIAGRPLASDPRIPDNVSSAIDGADALEPVIEISHLSYS
;
A
#
# COMPACT_ATOMS: atom_id res chain seq x y z
N LYS A 1 -4.28 -9.38 21.93
CA LYS A 1 -4.18 -10.10 20.64
C LYS A 1 -4.41 -9.13 19.46
N ALA A 2 -5.44 -8.28 19.49
CA ALA A 2 -5.83 -7.40 18.37
C ALA A 2 -4.71 -6.47 17.84
N VAL A 3 -3.74 -6.10 18.66
CA VAL A 3 -2.64 -5.18 18.30
C VAL A 3 -1.27 -5.87 18.18
N GLY A 4 -1.21 -7.21 18.15
CA GLY A 4 0.02 -7.97 17.96
C GLY A 4 1.07 -7.82 19.07
N LEU A 5 0.66 -7.54 20.31
CA LEU A 5 1.55 -7.40 21.48
C LEU A 5 1.48 -8.59 22.44
N VAL A 6 1.22 -9.78 21.95
CA VAL A 6 1.25 -11.00 22.78
C VAL A 6 2.67 -11.22 23.29
N GLY A 7 2.83 -11.45 24.60
CA GLY A 7 4.12 -11.63 25.27
C GLY A 7 4.76 -10.36 25.82
N PHE A 8 4.14 -9.18 25.58
CA PHE A 8 4.65 -7.90 26.07
C PHE A 8 3.95 -7.39 27.33
N GLU A 9 3.08 -8.19 27.95
CA GLU A 9 2.21 -7.79 29.06
C GLU A 9 2.99 -7.34 30.32
N ARG A 10 4.24 -7.79 30.46
CA ARG A 10 5.11 -7.47 31.59
C ARG A 10 6.30 -6.57 31.23
N HIS A 11 6.37 -6.10 29.97
CA HIS A 11 7.44 -5.21 29.56
C HIS A 11 7.18 -3.80 30.08
N GLU A 12 8.25 -3.16 30.55
CA GLU A 12 8.19 -1.76 30.95
C GLU A 12 8.02 -0.87 29.71
N THR A 13 7.13 0.12 29.80
CA THR A 13 6.77 0.97 28.66
C THR A 13 7.95 1.74 28.06
N HIS A 14 8.98 2.05 28.85
CA HIS A 14 10.17 2.73 28.36
C HIS A 14 11.08 1.83 27.53
N ALA A 15 11.03 0.51 27.72
CA ALA A 15 11.82 -0.47 26.98
C ALA A 15 11.18 -0.82 25.61
N LEU A 16 9.97 -0.32 25.32
CA LEU A 16 9.27 -0.56 24.06
C LEU A 16 9.80 0.34 22.95
N SER A 17 9.87 -0.20 21.73
CA SER A 17 10.12 0.60 20.52
C SER A 17 8.98 1.60 20.25
N GLY A 18 9.21 2.62 19.41
CA GLY A 18 8.18 3.59 19.05
C GLY A 18 6.90 2.95 18.52
N GLY A 19 7.03 1.99 17.61
CA GLY A 19 5.89 1.25 17.07
C GLY A 19 5.19 0.34 18.09
N GLN A 20 5.93 -0.22 19.05
CA GLN A 20 5.32 -0.98 20.16
C GLN A 20 4.55 -0.06 21.10
N LYS A 21 5.09 1.12 21.44
CA LYS A 21 4.38 2.15 22.24
C LYS A 21 3.08 2.57 21.57
N GLN A 22 3.10 2.78 20.27
CA GLN A 22 1.91 3.16 19.50
C GLN A 22 0.84 2.06 19.53
N ARG A 23 1.26 0.78 19.38
CA ARG A 23 0.33 -0.36 19.53
C ARG A 23 -0.22 -0.51 20.94
N VAL A 24 0.54 -0.17 21.98
CA VAL A 24 0.04 -0.12 23.36
C VAL A 24 -1.01 0.99 23.53
N ALA A 25 -0.75 2.18 22.98
CA ALA A 25 -1.73 3.27 22.99
C ALA A 25 -3.04 2.87 22.28
N LEU A 26 -2.93 2.25 21.11
CA LEU A 26 -4.08 1.72 20.37
C LEU A 26 -4.83 0.67 21.19
N ALA A 27 -4.13 -0.23 21.88
CA ALA A 27 -4.76 -1.24 22.74
C ALA A 27 -5.55 -0.59 23.89
N GLY A 28 -5.02 0.50 24.48
CA GLY A 28 -5.71 1.27 25.52
C GLY A 28 -7.01 1.91 25.03
N VAL A 29 -6.99 2.48 23.82
CA VAL A 29 -8.19 3.06 23.20
C VAL A 29 -9.22 1.96 22.87
N LEU A 30 -8.78 0.84 22.31
CA LEU A 30 -9.65 -0.28 21.97
C LEU A 30 -10.30 -0.94 23.21
N ALA A 31 -9.64 -0.89 24.35
CA ALA A 31 -10.21 -1.40 25.60
C ALA A 31 -11.45 -0.62 26.07
N MET A 32 -11.68 0.59 25.56
CA MET A 32 -12.88 1.38 25.80
C MET A 32 -14.06 1.00 24.89
N GLU A 33 -13.86 0.05 23.96
CA GLU A 33 -14.84 -0.40 22.95
C GLU A 33 -15.51 0.76 22.19
N PRO A 34 -14.75 1.67 21.59
CA PRO A 34 -15.31 2.83 20.90
C PRO A 34 -16.08 2.39 19.65
N ARG A 35 -17.13 3.13 19.31
CA ARG A 35 -17.83 2.95 18.04
C ARG A 35 -17.10 3.62 16.86
N VAL A 36 -16.31 4.65 17.16
CA VAL A 36 -15.51 5.41 16.21
C VAL A 36 -14.09 5.50 16.70
N LEU A 37 -13.14 5.14 15.87
CA LEU A 37 -11.71 5.26 16.14
C LEU A 37 -11.12 6.32 15.20
N ILE A 38 -10.48 7.35 15.76
CA ILE A 38 -9.78 8.38 15.00
C ILE A 38 -8.28 8.14 15.16
N LEU A 39 -7.58 7.99 14.05
CA LEU A 39 -6.15 7.79 13.96
C LEU A 39 -5.52 8.97 13.24
N ASP A 40 -4.83 9.82 14.00
CA ASP A 40 -4.14 11.00 13.46
C ASP A 40 -2.67 10.67 13.27
N GLU A 41 -2.25 10.56 12.01
CA GLU A 41 -0.90 10.15 11.57
C GLU A 41 -0.31 8.93 12.33
N ALA A 42 -1.18 7.98 12.69
CA ALA A 42 -0.82 6.86 13.55
C ALA A 42 0.23 5.92 12.94
N SER A 43 0.50 6.01 11.66
CA SER A 43 1.48 5.20 10.92
C SER A 43 2.82 5.90 10.68
N SER A 44 2.92 7.21 10.93
CA SER A 44 4.09 8.03 10.56
C SER A 44 5.41 7.57 11.19
N MET A 45 5.36 7.00 12.39
CA MET A 45 6.54 6.50 13.13
C MET A 45 6.74 4.99 12.99
N LEU A 46 5.97 4.31 12.14
CA LEU A 46 6.05 2.88 11.93
C LEU A 46 6.95 2.53 10.73
N ASP A 47 7.69 1.46 10.86
CA ASP A 47 8.32 0.79 9.73
C ASP A 47 7.27 0.16 8.79
N PRO A 48 7.62 -0.27 7.58
CA PRO A 48 6.65 -0.85 6.63
C PRO A 48 5.87 -2.04 7.21
N ARG A 49 6.52 -2.90 8.01
CA ARG A 49 5.84 -4.03 8.67
C ARG A 49 4.86 -3.56 9.75
N GLY A 50 5.24 -2.54 10.50
CA GLY A 50 4.39 -1.92 11.50
C GLY A 50 3.16 -1.26 10.87
N ARG A 51 3.31 -0.56 9.74
CA ARG A 51 2.20 0.02 8.98
C ARG A 51 1.23 -1.05 8.49
N LYS A 52 1.76 -2.10 7.85
CA LYS A 52 0.93 -3.23 7.40
C LYS A 52 0.13 -3.83 8.56
N GLY A 53 0.77 -4.08 9.70
CA GLY A 53 0.09 -4.61 10.89
C GLY A 53 -0.97 -3.65 11.47
N LEU A 54 -0.77 -2.33 11.36
CA LEU A 54 -1.79 -1.34 11.75
C LEU A 54 -2.99 -1.40 10.80
N MET A 55 -2.76 -1.43 9.48
CA MET A 55 -3.83 -1.53 8.49
C MET A 55 -4.63 -2.82 8.64
N GLU A 56 -3.97 -3.97 8.81
CA GLU A 56 -4.64 -5.24 9.10
C GLU A 56 -5.52 -5.17 10.36
N ALA A 57 -5.04 -4.51 11.42
CA ALA A 57 -5.83 -4.31 12.63
C ALA A 57 -7.04 -3.38 12.37
N CYS A 58 -6.88 -2.33 11.60
CA CYS A 58 -7.95 -1.42 11.19
C CYS A 58 -9.03 -2.17 10.39
N HIS A 59 -8.64 -2.96 9.40
CA HIS A 59 -9.57 -3.78 8.62
C HIS A 59 -10.37 -4.74 9.52
N ALA A 60 -9.70 -5.49 10.39
CA ALA A 60 -10.36 -6.42 11.30
C ALA A 60 -11.33 -5.73 12.28
N LEU A 61 -11.06 -4.48 12.67
CA LEU A 61 -11.96 -3.68 13.51
C LEU A 61 -13.15 -3.15 12.71
N HIS A 62 -12.90 -2.70 11.48
CA HIS A 62 -13.95 -2.24 10.57
C HIS A 62 -14.94 -3.37 10.23
N GLU A 63 -14.47 -4.56 9.91
CA GLU A 63 -15.30 -5.77 9.69
C GLU A 63 -16.20 -6.10 10.90
N ARG A 64 -15.78 -5.73 12.09
CA ARG A 64 -16.57 -5.87 13.33
C ARG A 64 -17.55 -4.72 13.57
N GLY A 65 -17.69 -3.80 12.61
CA GLY A 65 -18.63 -2.68 12.65
C GLY A 65 -18.10 -1.40 13.28
N MET A 66 -16.78 -1.28 13.52
CA MET A 66 -16.18 -0.05 14.02
C MET A 66 -15.99 0.95 12.85
N THR A 67 -16.37 2.20 13.05
CA THR A 67 -16.04 3.27 12.12
C THR A 67 -14.60 3.74 12.37
N ILE A 68 -13.79 3.82 11.32
CA ILE A 68 -12.41 4.27 11.40
C ILE A 68 -12.24 5.54 10.58
N VAL A 69 -11.70 6.57 11.22
CA VAL A 69 -11.28 7.81 10.55
C VAL A 69 -9.77 7.89 10.66
N MET A 70 -9.10 7.83 9.51
CA MET A 70 -7.63 7.88 9.44
C MET A 70 -7.20 9.19 8.79
N ILE A 71 -6.34 9.94 9.47
CA ILE A 71 -5.65 11.11 8.91
C ILE A 71 -4.25 10.64 8.55
N THR A 72 -3.91 10.72 7.27
CA THR A 72 -2.64 10.23 6.75
C THR A 72 -2.19 11.04 5.54
N HIS A 73 -0.91 11.03 5.28
CA HIS A 73 -0.30 11.50 4.03
C HIS A 73 0.21 10.33 3.15
N PHE A 74 0.00 9.08 3.58
CA PHE A 74 0.35 7.90 2.80
C PHE A 74 -0.81 7.53 1.88
N MET A 75 -0.58 7.62 0.58
CA MET A 75 -1.62 7.34 -0.43
C MET A 75 -2.06 5.88 -0.43
N GLU A 76 -1.17 4.96 -0.07
CA GLU A 76 -1.46 3.54 0.07
C GLU A 76 -2.50 3.27 1.19
N GLU A 77 -2.44 4.04 2.28
CA GLU A 77 -3.42 3.94 3.37
C GLU A 77 -4.77 4.52 2.94
N ALA A 78 -4.74 5.67 2.24
CA ALA A 78 -5.95 6.28 1.68
C ALA A 78 -6.62 5.38 0.64
N ALA A 79 -5.85 4.56 -0.10
CA ALA A 79 -6.33 3.61 -1.09
C ALA A 79 -7.19 2.48 -0.49
N GLU A 80 -6.97 2.15 0.78
CA GLU A 80 -7.69 1.08 1.49
C GLU A 80 -9.00 1.54 2.14
N ALA A 81 -9.29 2.84 2.11
CA ALA A 81 -10.50 3.39 2.73
C ALA A 81 -11.74 3.21 1.84
N ASP A 82 -12.93 3.25 2.43
CA ASP A 82 -14.21 3.31 1.69
C ASP A 82 -14.41 4.68 1.05
N ARG A 83 -13.94 5.74 1.72
CA ARG A 83 -14.05 7.13 1.26
C ARG A 83 -12.80 7.93 1.63
N VAL A 84 -12.43 8.82 0.74
CA VAL A 84 -11.31 9.74 0.89
C VAL A 84 -11.82 11.17 0.89
N ALA A 85 -11.40 11.96 1.87
CA ALA A 85 -11.58 13.40 1.92
C ALA A 85 -10.22 14.08 1.88
N VAL A 86 -9.98 14.92 0.88
CA VAL A 86 -8.77 15.75 0.78
C VAL A 86 -9.05 17.12 1.34
N PHE A 87 -8.23 17.56 2.29
CA PHE A 87 -8.35 18.86 2.91
C PHE A 87 -7.28 19.81 2.39
N GLN A 88 -7.70 21.06 2.14
CA GLN A 88 -6.80 22.17 1.82
C GLN A 88 -7.27 23.42 2.56
N ALA A 89 -6.36 24.08 3.26
CA ALA A 89 -6.63 25.32 3.98
C ALA A 89 -7.89 25.26 4.88
N GLY A 90 -8.09 24.13 5.58
CA GLY A 90 -9.22 23.92 6.50
C GLY A 90 -10.55 23.63 5.82
N ARG A 91 -10.56 23.35 4.51
CA ARG A 91 -11.76 23.02 3.75
C ARG A 91 -11.60 21.68 3.05
N VAL A 92 -12.72 20.98 2.83
CA VAL A 92 -12.75 19.79 1.98
C VAL A 92 -12.61 20.24 0.53
N ALA A 93 -11.46 19.90 -0.08
CA ALA A 93 -11.18 20.18 -1.49
C ALA A 93 -11.76 19.10 -2.40
N MET A 94 -11.68 17.82 -1.98
CA MET A 94 -12.20 16.67 -2.73
C MET A 94 -12.82 15.67 -1.76
N LEU A 95 -13.87 14.98 -2.19
CA LEU A 95 -14.54 13.92 -1.43
C LEU A 95 -15.09 12.86 -2.40
N GLY A 96 -14.75 11.59 -2.19
CA GLY A 96 -15.21 10.49 -3.05
C GLY A 96 -14.66 9.15 -2.62
N THR A 97 -14.74 8.15 -3.49
CA THR A 97 -14.05 6.88 -3.31
C THR A 97 -12.55 7.03 -3.60
N PRO A 98 -11.70 6.11 -3.14
CA PRO A 98 -10.28 6.12 -3.50
C PRO A 98 -10.07 6.19 -5.02
N GLU A 99 -10.83 5.44 -5.79
CA GLU A 99 -10.75 5.39 -7.25
C GLU A 99 -11.10 6.74 -7.88
N GLU A 100 -12.11 7.43 -7.35
CA GLU A 100 -12.52 8.75 -7.84
C GLU A 100 -11.51 9.85 -7.52
N ILE A 101 -10.82 9.75 -6.39
CA ILE A 101 -9.93 10.80 -5.88
C ILE A 101 -8.47 10.56 -6.29
N LEU A 102 -7.93 9.35 -5.99
CA LEU A 102 -6.50 9.07 -6.08
C LEU A 102 -6.00 8.84 -7.51
N THR A 103 -6.90 8.80 -8.49
CA THR A 103 -6.55 8.74 -9.92
C THR A 103 -6.43 10.13 -10.58
N ARG A 104 -6.82 11.20 -9.88
CA ARG A 104 -6.82 12.59 -10.40
C ARG A 104 -5.46 13.25 -10.26
N ALA A 105 -4.48 12.78 -11.02
CA ALA A 105 -3.09 13.20 -10.94
C ALA A 105 -2.89 14.73 -10.88
N ASP A 106 -3.52 15.47 -11.81
CA ASP A 106 -3.32 16.91 -11.94
C ASP A 106 -3.94 17.70 -10.77
N GLU A 107 -5.04 17.21 -10.21
CA GLU A 107 -5.70 17.81 -9.05
C GLU A 107 -4.89 17.53 -7.79
N LEU A 108 -4.43 16.29 -7.59
CA LEU A 108 -3.57 15.92 -6.47
C LEU A 108 -2.26 16.70 -6.49
N ALA A 109 -1.60 16.81 -7.66
CA ALA A 109 -0.37 17.58 -7.81
C ALA A 109 -0.54 19.07 -7.45
N ARG A 110 -1.68 19.69 -7.77
CA ARG A 110 -1.99 21.07 -7.34
C ARG A 110 -2.13 21.21 -5.82
N LEU A 111 -2.43 20.11 -5.14
CA LEU A 111 -2.57 20.02 -3.69
C LEU A 111 -1.28 19.55 -3.00
N ASN A 112 -0.19 19.39 -3.77
CA ASN A 112 1.08 18.80 -3.32
C ASN A 112 0.92 17.38 -2.75
N LEU A 113 0.03 16.60 -3.36
CA LEU A 113 -0.18 15.20 -3.05
C LEU A 113 0.24 14.33 -4.23
N ASP A 114 0.85 13.20 -3.93
CA ASP A 114 1.21 12.20 -4.92
C ASP A 114 0.03 11.25 -5.21
N MET A 115 0.12 10.52 -6.32
CA MET A 115 -0.74 9.37 -6.55
C MET A 115 -0.15 8.12 -5.87
N PRO A 116 -0.98 7.11 -5.56
CA PRO A 116 -0.47 5.79 -5.18
C PRO A 116 0.53 5.25 -6.20
N ALA A 117 1.57 4.55 -5.73
CA ALA A 117 2.59 3.95 -6.60
C ALA A 117 1.99 2.99 -7.64
N SER A 118 0.95 2.25 -7.26
CA SER A 118 0.14 1.40 -8.16
C SER A 118 -0.45 2.17 -9.35
N CYS A 119 -1.02 3.36 -9.10
CA CYS A 119 -1.56 4.22 -10.16
C CYS A 119 -0.46 4.71 -11.10
N CYS A 120 0.69 5.12 -10.55
CA CYS A 120 1.84 5.56 -11.33
C CYS A 120 2.36 4.43 -12.23
N LEU A 121 2.49 3.23 -11.68
CA LEU A 121 2.93 2.04 -12.42
C LEU A 121 1.94 1.67 -13.54
N GLY A 122 0.64 1.63 -13.25
CA GLY A 122 -0.39 1.34 -14.23
C GLY A 122 -0.38 2.32 -15.41
N ARG A 123 -0.23 3.61 -15.14
CA ARG A 123 -0.08 4.65 -16.17
C ARG A 123 1.19 4.44 -17.03
N ALA A 124 2.31 4.13 -16.37
CA ALA A 124 3.58 3.89 -17.08
C ALA A 124 3.51 2.65 -17.98
N LEU A 125 2.90 1.56 -17.52
CA LEU A 125 2.71 0.34 -18.29
C LEU A 125 1.77 0.57 -19.47
N ARG A 126 0.68 1.30 -19.27
CA ARG A 126 -0.27 1.67 -20.33
C ARG A 126 0.39 2.52 -21.41
N ALA A 127 1.24 3.47 -21.03
CA ALA A 127 2.01 4.28 -21.99
C ALA A 127 2.97 3.44 -22.83
N LYS A 128 3.36 2.26 -22.36
CA LYS A 128 4.18 1.27 -23.09
C LYS A 128 3.33 0.23 -23.85
N GLY A 129 2.02 0.42 -23.93
CA GLY A 129 1.11 -0.46 -24.68
C GLY A 129 0.70 -1.74 -23.94
N VAL A 130 0.94 -1.83 -22.63
CA VAL A 130 0.42 -2.94 -21.82
C VAL A 130 -1.04 -2.64 -21.47
N PRO A 131 -2.01 -3.54 -21.75
CA PRO A 131 -3.44 -3.29 -21.54
C PRO A 131 -3.82 -3.48 -20.05
N ILE A 132 -3.30 -2.61 -19.19
CA ILE A 132 -3.55 -2.60 -17.75
C ILE A 132 -4.28 -1.31 -17.38
N CYS A 133 -5.26 -1.39 -16.46
CA CYS A 133 -5.87 -0.22 -15.85
C CYS A 133 -4.99 0.32 -14.73
N ALA A 134 -5.11 1.61 -14.44
CA ALA A 134 -4.49 2.18 -13.25
C ALA A 134 -5.32 1.74 -12.03
N GLN A 135 -4.76 0.85 -11.24
CA GLN A 135 -5.38 0.37 -10.00
C GLN A 135 -4.92 1.24 -8.83
N VAL A 136 -5.83 1.54 -7.92
CA VAL A 136 -5.54 2.35 -6.73
C VAL A 136 -4.84 1.48 -5.69
N ARG A 137 -5.31 0.24 -5.48
CA ARG A 137 -4.72 -0.71 -4.54
C ARG A 137 -3.58 -1.49 -5.18
N GLU A 138 -2.54 -1.71 -4.40
CA GLU A 138 -1.37 -2.48 -4.84
C GLU A 138 -1.73 -3.92 -5.20
N ALA A 139 -2.57 -4.58 -4.39
CA ALA A 139 -3.00 -5.95 -4.63
C ALA A 139 -3.72 -6.11 -5.98
N ASP A 140 -4.59 -5.16 -6.33
CA ASP A 140 -5.32 -5.18 -7.60
C ASP A 140 -4.36 -4.97 -8.79
N MET A 141 -3.37 -4.09 -8.64
CA MET A 141 -2.34 -3.88 -9.65
C MET A 141 -1.49 -5.14 -9.88
N VAL A 142 -1.09 -5.82 -8.82
CA VAL A 142 -0.34 -7.08 -8.90
C VAL A 142 -1.16 -8.16 -9.63
N ALA A 143 -2.46 -8.27 -9.31
CA ALA A 143 -3.35 -9.21 -9.97
C ALA A 143 -3.50 -8.91 -11.47
N ASP A 144 -3.69 -7.65 -11.85
CA ASP A 144 -3.79 -7.24 -13.26
C ASP A 144 -2.50 -7.51 -14.02
N ILE A 145 -1.33 -7.25 -13.43
CA ILE A 145 -0.03 -7.56 -14.06
C ILE A 145 0.12 -9.06 -14.26
N ALA A 146 -0.20 -9.87 -13.26
CA ALA A 146 -0.12 -11.33 -13.35
C ALA A 146 -1.04 -11.88 -14.45
N GLN A 147 -2.26 -11.36 -14.56
CA GLN A 147 -3.21 -11.71 -15.59
C GLN A 147 -2.69 -11.33 -17.00
N ALA A 148 -2.24 -10.09 -17.18
CA ALA A 148 -1.71 -9.61 -18.46
C ALA A 148 -0.49 -10.42 -18.92
N TYR A 149 0.37 -10.82 -17.97
CA TYR A 149 1.52 -11.69 -18.24
C TYR A 149 1.07 -13.10 -18.69
N ALA A 150 0.11 -13.69 -18.00
CA ALA A 150 -0.42 -15.01 -18.31
C ALA A 150 -1.11 -15.04 -19.71
N GLU A 151 -1.84 -14.00 -20.06
CA GLU A 151 -2.47 -13.85 -21.38
C GLU A 151 -1.42 -13.72 -22.50
N ARG A 152 -0.39 -12.92 -22.28
CA ARG A 152 0.72 -12.75 -23.23
C ARG A 152 1.49 -14.03 -23.45
N SER A 153 1.70 -14.83 -22.42
CA SER A 153 2.35 -16.14 -22.51
C SER A 153 1.52 -17.14 -23.30
N ARG A 154 0.20 -17.08 -23.20
CA ARG A 154 -0.73 -17.96 -23.96
C ARG A 154 -0.85 -17.59 -25.44
N THR A 155 -0.73 -16.32 -25.77
CA THR A 155 -0.87 -15.85 -27.17
C THR A 155 0.41 -16.02 -28.01
N GLY A 156 1.47 -16.62 -27.45
CA GLY A 156 2.72 -16.88 -28.16
C GLY A 156 3.49 -15.62 -28.58
N ILE A 157 3.06 -14.44 -28.15
CA ILE A 157 3.81 -13.20 -28.30
C ILE A 157 4.85 -13.19 -27.15
N ALA A 158 5.75 -14.16 -27.21
CA ALA A 158 6.95 -14.15 -26.40
C ALA A 158 7.77 -12.92 -26.81
N GLY A 159 7.57 -11.83 -26.09
CA GLY A 159 8.50 -10.71 -26.14
C GLY A 159 9.89 -11.24 -25.81
N ARG A 160 10.91 -10.66 -26.45
CA ARG A 160 12.32 -10.92 -26.20
C ARG A 160 12.53 -11.15 -24.69
N PRO A 161 13.18 -12.24 -24.26
CA PRO A 161 13.41 -12.53 -22.86
C PRO A 161 14.05 -11.32 -22.17
N LEU A 162 13.60 -10.98 -20.98
CA LEU A 162 14.20 -9.91 -20.15
C LEU A 162 15.71 -10.10 -19.96
N ALA A 163 16.18 -11.35 -19.98
CA ALA A 163 17.58 -11.75 -19.91
C ALA A 163 18.49 -11.19 -21.02
N SER A 164 17.94 -10.57 -22.05
CA SER A 164 18.72 -9.98 -23.14
C SER A 164 18.80 -8.45 -23.13
N ASP A 165 18.28 -7.77 -22.09
CA ASP A 165 18.42 -6.33 -21.96
C ASP A 165 19.75 -6.02 -21.20
N PRO A 166 20.74 -5.37 -21.86
CA PRO A 166 22.04 -5.10 -21.25
C PRO A 166 21.97 -4.11 -20.05
N ARG A 167 20.80 -3.58 -19.75
CA ARG A 167 20.56 -2.70 -18.58
C ARG A 167 20.14 -3.47 -17.35
N ILE A 168 19.88 -4.78 -17.44
CA ILE A 168 19.52 -5.64 -16.32
C ILE A 168 20.80 -6.28 -15.78
N PRO A 169 21.15 -6.08 -14.50
CA PRO A 169 22.31 -6.72 -13.91
C PRO A 169 22.20 -8.26 -13.92
N ASP A 170 23.31 -8.96 -14.15
CA ASP A 170 23.35 -10.41 -14.29
C ASP A 170 22.82 -11.19 -13.07
N ASN A 171 22.79 -10.56 -11.89
CA ASN A 171 22.25 -11.15 -10.66
C ASN A 171 20.73 -11.31 -10.65
N VAL A 172 20.01 -10.60 -11.54
CA VAL A 172 18.57 -10.74 -11.70
C VAL A 172 18.23 -11.86 -12.68
N SER A 173 19.11 -12.12 -13.66
CA SER A 173 18.93 -13.15 -14.70
C SER A 173 18.93 -14.56 -14.12
N SER A 174 19.79 -14.85 -13.13
CA SER A 174 19.89 -16.18 -12.49
C SER A 174 18.73 -16.54 -11.56
N ALA A 175 17.97 -15.52 -11.11
CA ALA A 175 16.80 -15.74 -10.25
C ALA A 175 15.55 -16.16 -11.07
N ILE A 176 15.55 -15.94 -12.38
CA ILE A 176 14.41 -16.21 -13.28
C ILE A 176 14.47 -17.65 -13.83
N ASP A 177 15.66 -18.21 -14.00
CA ASP A 177 15.86 -19.56 -14.59
C ASP A 177 15.57 -20.73 -13.60
N GLY A 178 15.31 -20.44 -12.33
CA GLY A 178 15.00 -21.43 -11.28
C GLY A 178 13.54 -21.54 -10.90
N ALA A 179 12.62 -20.92 -11.59
CA ALA A 179 11.22 -20.74 -11.19
C ALA A 179 10.26 -21.80 -11.72
N ASP A 180 10.56 -23.08 -11.42
CA ASP A 180 9.51 -24.12 -11.35
C ASP A 180 9.09 -24.28 -9.89
N ALA A 181 8.15 -23.46 -9.40
CA ALA A 181 7.53 -23.48 -8.06
C ALA A 181 7.95 -22.36 -7.09
N LEU A 182 7.91 -21.09 -7.48
CA LEU A 182 8.04 -19.99 -6.51
C LEU A 182 6.95 -18.95 -6.70
N GLU A 183 6.32 -18.58 -5.58
CA GLU A 183 5.48 -17.39 -5.49
C GLU A 183 6.26 -16.17 -6.04
N PRO A 184 5.63 -15.29 -6.84
CA PRO A 184 6.34 -14.18 -7.45
C PRO A 184 6.75 -13.17 -6.38
N VAL A 185 8.03 -13.15 -6.03
CA VAL A 185 8.62 -12.07 -5.23
C VAL A 185 9.09 -10.98 -6.18
N ILE A 186 8.36 -9.88 -6.25
CA ILE A 186 8.83 -8.67 -6.90
C ILE A 186 9.54 -7.84 -5.83
N GLU A 187 10.86 -7.86 -5.80
CA GLU A 187 11.68 -7.00 -4.96
C GLU A 187 11.99 -5.72 -5.75
N ILE A 188 11.30 -4.62 -5.41
CA ILE A 188 11.60 -3.29 -5.95
C ILE A 188 12.65 -2.65 -5.04
N SER A 189 13.93 -2.86 -5.33
CA SER A 189 15.03 -2.16 -4.70
C SER A 189 15.42 -0.93 -5.53
N HIS A 190 15.43 0.23 -4.89
CA HIS A 190 15.83 1.55 -5.37
C HIS A 190 14.87 2.27 -6.35
N LEU A 191 13.88 2.96 -5.79
CA LEU A 191 13.38 4.21 -6.36
C LEU A 191 14.15 5.35 -5.68
N SER A 192 15.15 5.91 -6.37
CA SER A 192 15.76 7.18 -5.97
C SER A 192 14.93 8.31 -6.57
N TYR A 193 14.37 9.16 -5.72
CA TYR A 193 13.78 10.43 -6.11
C TYR A 193 14.92 11.46 -6.22
N SER A 194 15.06 12.10 -7.36
CA SER A 194 15.81 13.33 -7.57
C SER A 194 14.84 14.49 -7.74
#